data_342c2c3e66034506d83805c329dd07c7
#
_entry.id   342c2c3e66034506d83805c329dd07c7
#
_cell.length_a   1.000
_cell.length_b   1.000
_cell.length_c   1.000
_cell.angle_alpha   90.00
_cell.angle_beta   90.00
_cell.angle_gamma   90.00
#
_symmetry.space_group_name_H-M   'P 1'
#
loop_
_entity.id
_entity.type
_entity.pdbx_description
1 polymer ?
#
loop_
_entity_poly.entity_id
_entity_poly.type
_entity_poly.pdbx_seq_one_letter_code
_entity_poly.pdbx_strand_id
1 'polypeptide(L)'
;DSSTSRGLGDVYKRQVIAQATFRANQVIMGIPLASALGGEEALIFASLVTSVCVPVFNVLAVVVLTAYSEEKNLSWRDEVRRIFQNPLILGALAGFAAVLLRQLAPSVFDLPQTLPSVYKVCGDLSRAASPLVLVILGARLRFDAVQGLWKKITAAVAMRLVVVPGIVLTLAVLLRDPLGITAEEMPTVVAIFCSPVAVTSAVMVQEMGGDEQLAQQVVAWSSALSMVTIFCFAAGLRRSRRW
;
A
#
# COMPACT_ATOMS: atom_id res chain seq x y z
N ASP A 1 -5.46 6.84 36.18
CA ASP A 1 -5.17 7.16 34.77
C ASP A 1 -4.69 5.99 33.89
N SER A 2 -4.72 4.75 34.42
CA SER A 2 -4.37 3.56 33.66
C SER A 2 -5.43 3.14 32.62
N SER A 3 -6.67 3.56 32.78
CA SER A 3 -7.78 3.26 31.86
C SER A 3 -7.73 4.11 30.58
N THR A 4 -7.36 5.37 30.69
CA THR A 4 -7.20 6.30 29.56
C THR A 4 -6.00 5.89 28.69
N SER A 5 -4.89 5.53 29.32
CA SER A 5 -3.68 5.05 28.62
C SER A 5 -3.90 3.73 27.87
N ARG A 6 -4.73 2.80 28.41
CA ARG A 6 -5.09 1.56 27.69
C ARG A 6 -6.03 1.81 26.53
N GLY A 7 -6.97 2.75 26.67
CA GLY A 7 -7.86 3.15 25.57
C GLY A 7 -7.08 3.76 24.39
N LEU A 8 -6.12 4.63 24.68
CA LEU A 8 -5.21 5.24 23.73
C LEU A 8 -4.42 4.21 22.91
N GLY A 9 -3.73 3.29 23.61
CA GLY A 9 -2.96 2.26 22.94
C GLY A 9 -3.79 1.36 22.03
N ASP A 10 -5.07 1.15 22.32
CA ASP A 10 -5.97 0.36 21.47
C ASP A 10 -6.46 1.12 20.23
N VAL A 11 -6.60 2.43 20.30
CA VAL A 11 -6.97 3.27 19.15
C VAL A 11 -5.85 3.27 18.09
N TYR A 12 -4.60 3.55 18.48
CA TYR A 12 -3.46 3.51 17.56
C TYR A 12 -3.26 2.13 16.91
N LYS A 13 -3.54 1.06 17.63
CA LYS A 13 -3.48 -0.30 17.08
C LYS A 13 -4.57 -0.55 16.05
N ARG A 14 -5.77 0.00 16.25
CA ARG A 14 -6.87 -0.08 15.27
C ARG A 14 -6.54 0.66 13.98
N GLN A 15 -5.88 1.82 14.04
CA GLN A 15 -5.39 2.55 12.87
C GLN A 15 -4.48 1.69 12.01
N VAL A 16 -3.48 1.06 12.64
CA VAL A 16 -2.52 0.20 11.93
C VAL A 16 -3.22 -0.96 11.25
N ILE A 17 -4.16 -1.63 11.95
CA ILE A 17 -4.90 -2.77 11.39
C ILE A 17 -5.78 -2.31 10.22
N ALA A 18 -6.51 -1.20 10.38
CA ALA A 18 -7.38 -0.66 9.34
C ALA A 18 -6.57 -0.29 8.09
N GLN A 19 -5.46 0.43 8.25
CA GLN A 19 -4.58 0.79 7.15
C GLN A 19 -3.97 -0.46 6.47
N ALA A 20 -3.51 -1.43 7.26
CA ALA A 20 -2.94 -2.67 6.74
C ALA A 20 -3.94 -3.46 5.88
N THR A 21 -5.23 -3.39 6.19
CA THR A 21 -6.28 -4.13 5.49
C THR A 21 -6.40 -3.73 4.02
N PHE A 22 -6.35 -2.43 3.70
CA PHE A 22 -6.53 -1.98 2.31
C PHE A 22 -5.22 -1.65 1.58
N ARG A 23 -4.16 -1.26 2.29
CA ARG A 23 -2.94 -0.75 1.67
C ARG A 23 -1.97 -1.84 1.25
N ALA A 24 -2.07 -2.22 -0.01
CA ALA A 24 -1.23 -3.25 -0.64
C ALA A 24 0.12 -2.70 -1.11
N ASN A 25 1.14 -3.55 -1.12
CA ASN A 25 2.45 -3.29 -1.73
C ASN A 25 2.41 -3.50 -3.25
N GLN A 26 1.57 -2.69 -3.93
CA GLN A 26 1.27 -2.85 -5.35
C GLN A 26 2.48 -2.56 -6.24
N VAL A 27 3.23 -1.51 -5.92
CA VAL A 27 4.36 -1.05 -6.76
C VAL A 27 5.54 -2.02 -6.68
N ILE A 28 5.96 -2.41 -5.46
CA ILE A 28 7.19 -3.19 -5.26
C ILE A 28 6.96 -4.68 -5.53
N MET A 29 5.80 -5.20 -5.16
CA MET A 29 5.48 -6.63 -5.31
C MET A 29 4.36 -6.90 -6.31
N GLY A 30 3.32 -6.07 -6.35
CA GLY A 30 2.17 -6.30 -7.21
C GLY A 30 2.53 -6.24 -8.70
N ILE A 31 3.17 -5.17 -9.16
CA ILE A 31 3.52 -5.01 -10.58
C ILE A 31 4.47 -6.12 -11.08
N PRO A 32 5.60 -6.43 -10.41
CA PRO A 32 6.45 -7.55 -10.83
C PRO A 32 5.74 -8.90 -10.78
N LEU A 33 4.88 -9.11 -9.80
CA LEU A 33 4.10 -10.34 -9.68
C LEU A 33 3.09 -10.48 -10.82
N ALA A 34 2.41 -9.41 -11.21
CA ALA A 34 1.49 -9.40 -12.36
C ALA A 34 2.24 -9.79 -13.64
N SER A 35 3.42 -9.22 -13.88
CA SER A 35 4.27 -9.58 -15.01
C SER A 35 4.68 -11.06 -14.98
N ALA A 36 5.06 -11.58 -13.82
CA ALA A 36 5.44 -12.98 -13.66
C ALA A 36 4.28 -13.97 -13.87
N LEU A 37 3.07 -13.58 -13.53
CA LEU A 37 1.87 -14.42 -13.63
C LEU A 37 1.18 -14.36 -14.99
N GLY A 38 1.13 -13.20 -15.63
CA GLY A 38 0.34 -12.94 -16.84
C GLY A 38 1.10 -12.19 -17.96
N GLY A 39 2.44 -12.06 -17.85
CA GLY A 39 3.27 -11.47 -18.89
C GLY A 39 3.11 -9.95 -19.04
N GLU A 40 3.32 -9.47 -20.27
CA GLU A 40 3.37 -8.03 -20.56
C GLU A 40 1.99 -7.37 -20.43
N GLU A 41 0.91 -8.03 -20.82
CA GLU A 41 -0.45 -7.50 -20.70
C GLU A 41 -0.84 -7.28 -19.25
N ALA A 42 -0.61 -8.26 -18.37
CA ALA A 42 -0.87 -8.10 -16.95
C ALA A 42 0.02 -7.02 -16.31
N LEU A 43 1.24 -6.82 -16.80
CA LEU A 43 2.11 -5.72 -16.39
C LEU A 43 1.49 -4.36 -16.71
N ILE A 44 0.98 -4.19 -17.93
CA ILE A 44 0.34 -2.93 -18.36
C ILE A 44 -0.90 -2.65 -17.51
N PHE A 45 -1.79 -3.63 -17.34
CA PHE A 45 -2.97 -3.50 -16.50
C PHE A 45 -2.62 -3.19 -15.04
N ALA A 46 -1.65 -3.90 -14.46
CA ALA A 46 -1.19 -3.64 -13.10
C ALA A 46 -0.66 -2.22 -12.93
N SER A 47 0.08 -1.73 -13.91
CA SER A 47 0.62 -0.36 -13.90
C SER A 47 -0.48 0.69 -13.96
N LEU A 48 -1.50 0.49 -14.82
CA LEU A 48 -2.66 1.37 -14.93
C LEU A 48 -3.47 1.40 -13.63
N VAL A 49 -3.84 0.23 -13.11
CA VAL A 49 -4.60 0.13 -11.84
C VAL A 49 -3.82 0.74 -10.69
N THR A 50 -2.53 0.47 -10.60
CA THR A 50 -1.67 1.00 -9.54
C THR A 50 -1.55 2.53 -9.61
N SER A 51 -1.50 3.10 -10.81
CA SER A 51 -1.41 4.56 -10.99
C SER A 51 -2.61 5.32 -10.39
N VAL A 52 -3.77 4.70 -10.36
CA VAL A 52 -4.99 5.24 -9.72
C VAL A 52 -5.07 4.84 -8.25
N CYS A 53 -4.82 3.58 -7.94
CA CYS A 53 -4.98 3.05 -6.58
C CYS A 53 -4.01 3.66 -5.58
N VAL A 54 -2.75 3.90 -5.96
CA VAL A 54 -1.73 4.41 -5.02
C VAL A 54 -2.08 5.80 -4.49
N PRO A 55 -2.43 6.82 -5.32
CA PRO A 55 -2.89 8.11 -4.80
C PRO A 55 -4.12 7.99 -3.90
N VAL A 56 -5.12 7.19 -4.31
CA VAL A 56 -6.34 6.98 -3.51
C VAL A 56 -6.00 6.35 -2.16
N PHE A 57 -5.18 5.30 -2.13
CA PHE A 57 -4.79 4.65 -0.88
C PHE A 57 -3.90 5.54 0.00
N ASN A 58 -3.11 6.43 -0.57
CA ASN A 58 -2.36 7.41 0.22
C ASN A 58 -3.30 8.39 0.91
N VAL A 59 -4.29 8.92 0.21
CA VAL A 59 -5.31 9.81 0.80
C VAL A 59 -6.11 9.06 1.88
N LEU A 60 -6.62 7.86 1.57
CA LEU A 60 -7.36 7.05 2.55
C LEU A 60 -6.53 6.71 3.78
N ALA A 61 -5.24 6.43 3.61
CA ALA A 61 -4.35 6.14 4.74
C ALA A 61 -4.21 7.35 5.67
N VAL A 62 -4.05 8.55 5.11
CA VAL A 62 -4.00 9.79 5.91
C VAL A 62 -5.33 10.01 6.61
N VAL A 63 -6.46 9.87 5.91
CA VAL A 63 -7.80 10.02 6.50
C VAL A 63 -7.99 9.04 7.65
N VAL A 64 -7.65 7.76 7.48
CA VAL A 64 -7.77 6.75 8.54
C VAL A 64 -6.86 7.09 9.72
N LEU A 65 -5.61 7.44 9.48
CA LEU A 65 -4.65 7.78 10.54
C LEU A 65 -5.08 9.05 11.30
N THR A 66 -5.66 10.03 10.62
CA THR A 66 -6.15 11.27 11.23
C THR A 66 -7.46 11.05 11.98
N ALA A 67 -8.42 10.30 11.41
CA ALA A 67 -9.73 10.06 12.02
C ALA A 67 -9.66 9.34 13.39
N TYR A 68 -8.59 8.60 13.62
CA TYR A 68 -8.35 7.92 14.89
C TYR A 68 -7.28 8.64 15.75
N SER A 69 -6.77 9.80 15.34
CA SER A 69 -5.88 10.59 16.19
C SER A 69 -6.66 11.20 17.35
N GLU A 70 -6.05 11.25 18.53
CA GLU A 70 -6.74 11.70 19.75
C GLU A 70 -6.89 13.20 19.90
N GLU A 71 -6.31 13.98 19.03
CA GLU A 71 -6.51 15.42 19.05
C GLU A 71 -7.94 15.79 18.59
N LYS A 72 -8.93 15.32 19.37
CA LYS A 72 -10.38 15.54 19.14
C LYS A 72 -10.79 17.02 19.08
N ASN A 73 -9.89 17.94 19.37
CA ASN A 73 -10.18 19.39 19.35
C ASN A 73 -9.51 20.09 18.16
N LEU A 74 -8.93 19.37 17.20
CA LEU A 74 -8.42 20.02 16.00
C LEU A 74 -9.60 20.46 15.13
N SER A 75 -9.56 21.72 14.72
CA SER A 75 -10.46 22.20 13.68
C SER A 75 -10.23 21.39 12.40
N TRP A 76 -11.28 21.10 11.65
CA TRP A 76 -11.13 20.44 10.34
C TRP A 76 -10.09 21.13 9.42
N ARG A 77 -9.87 22.43 9.62
CA ARG A 77 -8.82 23.20 8.92
C ARG A 77 -7.42 22.75 9.31
N ASP A 78 -7.19 22.42 10.57
CA ASP A 78 -5.88 21.96 11.04
C ASP A 78 -5.61 20.53 10.55
N GLU A 79 -6.64 19.69 10.46
CA GLU A 79 -6.54 18.36 9.86
C GLU A 79 -6.20 18.44 8.38
N VAL A 80 -6.90 19.26 7.61
CA VAL A 80 -6.61 19.51 6.19
C VAL A 80 -5.20 20.06 6.02
N ARG A 81 -4.78 21.00 6.87
CA ARG A 81 -3.43 21.54 6.83
C ARG A 81 -2.37 20.47 7.07
N ARG A 82 -2.55 19.58 8.05
CA ARG A 82 -1.65 18.43 8.29
C ARG A 82 -1.58 17.49 7.10
N ILE A 83 -2.72 17.21 6.45
CA ILE A 83 -2.78 16.41 5.22
C ILE A 83 -1.88 17.05 4.14
N PHE A 84 -2.05 18.33 3.88
CA PHE A 84 -1.26 19.05 2.88
C PHE A 84 0.20 19.32 3.29
N GLN A 85 0.55 19.19 4.55
CA GLN A 85 1.94 19.27 5.03
C GLN A 85 2.65 17.91 5.02
N ASN A 86 1.92 16.82 4.78
CA ASN A 86 2.51 15.48 4.69
C ASN A 86 3.39 15.36 3.44
N PRO A 87 4.70 15.05 3.56
CA PRO A 87 5.63 14.99 2.43
C PRO A 87 5.23 13.95 1.38
N LEU A 88 4.55 12.86 1.77
CA LEU A 88 4.05 11.85 0.83
C LEU A 88 2.92 12.39 -0.05
N ILE A 89 2.03 13.21 0.52
CA ILE A 89 0.95 13.84 -0.22
C ILE A 89 1.50 14.95 -1.10
N LEU A 90 2.40 15.78 -0.58
CA LEU A 90 3.07 16.81 -1.38
C LEU A 90 3.81 16.21 -2.58
N GLY A 91 4.54 15.11 -2.36
CA GLY A 91 5.23 14.39 -3.44
C GLY A 91 4.26 13.84 -4.49
N ALA A 92 3.15 13.24 -4.07
CA ALA A 92 2.13 12.74 -4.98
C ALA A 92 1.45 13.86 -5.77
N LEU A 93 1.10 14.98 -5.11
CA LEU A 93 0.52 16.15 -5.77
C LEU A 93 1.50 16.80 -6.75
N ALA A 94 2.77 16.92 -6.39
CA ALA A 94 3.81 17.44 -7.29
C ALA A 94 3.98 16.55 -8.52
N GLY A 95 3.99 15.23 -8.36
CA GLY A 95 4.02 14.28 -9.46
C GLY A 95 2.80 14.39 -10.38
N PHE A 96 1.61 14.48 -9.79
CA PHE A 96 0.37 14.67 -10.55
C PHE A 96 0.34 16.00 -11.30
N ALA A 97 0.77 17.08 -10.65
CA ALA A 97 0.88 18.39 -11.29
C ALA A 97 1.88 18.36 -12.46
N ALA A 98 3.02 17.68 -12.32
CA ALA A 98 3.99 17.53 -13.40
C ALA A 98 3.40 16.79 -14.61
N VAL A 99 2.58 15.74 -14.39
CA VAL A 99 1.88 15.01 -15.45
C VAL A 99 0.86 15.91 -16.16
N LEU A 100 0.06 16.66 -15.40
CA LEU A 100 -0.91 17.60 -15.98
C LEU A 100 -0.23 18.71 -16.79
N LEU A 101 0.83 19.31 -16.26
CA LEU A 101 1.59 20.35 -16.94
C LEU A 101 2.22 19.82 -18.24
N ARG A 102 2.71 18.59 -18.23
CA ARG A 102 3.21 17.93 -19.44
C ARG A 102 2.11 17.75 -20.49
N GLN A 103 0.87 17.44 -20.10
CA GLN A 103 -0.25 17.32 -21.03
C GLN A 103 -0.67 18.68 -21.61
N LEU A 104 -0.65 19.74 -20.80
CA LEU A 104 -1.07 21.08 -21.21
C LEU A 104 -0.01 21.81 -22.06
N ALA A 105 1.27 21.60 -21.78
CA ALA A 105 2.38 22.23 -22.47
C ALA A 105 3.56 21.26 -22.66
N PRO A 106 3.46 20.27 -23.57
CA PRO A 106 4.45 19.22 -23.75
C PRO A 106 5.86 19.74 -24.06
N SER A 107 5.93 20.84 -24.82
CA SER A 107 7.20 21.44 -25.24
C SER A 107 7.98 22.13 -24.12
N VAL A 108 7.31 22.51 -23.02
CA VAL A 108 7.92 23.22 -21.88
C VAL A 108 8.14 22.29 -20.70
N PHE A 109 7.22 21.37 -20.48
CA PHE A 109 7.20 20.50 -19.29
C PHE A 109 7.58 19.04 -19.55
N ASP A 110 8.28 18.76 -20.66
CA ASP A 110 8.91 17.45 -20.83
C ASP A 110 10.18 17.36 -19.99
N LEU A 111 10.00 17.07 -18.69
CA LEU A 111 11.09 16.99 -17.70
C LEU A 111 12.28 16.09 -18.14
N PRO A 112 12.05 14.94 -18.80
CA PRO A 112 13.14 14.14 -19.35
C PRO A 112 14.02 14.89 -20.36
N GLN A 113 13.43 15.76 -21.16
CA GLN A 113 14.17 16.52 -22.18
C GLN A 113 14.64 17.88 -21.66
N THR A 114 13.82 18.58 -20.89
CA THR A 114 14.11 19.93 -20.41
C THR A 114 15.10 19.94 -19.25
N LEU A 115 14.99 18.97 -18.32
CA LEU A 115 15.85 18.83 -17.15
C LEU A 115 16.31 17.38 -16.93
N PRO A 116 17.09 16.82 -17.88
CA PRO A 116 17.42 15.39 -17.86
C PRO A 116 18.18 14.95 -16.60
N SER A 117 19.07 15.80 -16.09
CA SER A 117 19.82 15.51 -14.86
C SER A 117 18.91 15.44 -13.62
N VAL A 118 17.97 16.36 -13.49
CA VAL A 118 17.00 16.37 -12.37
C VAL A 118 16.08 15.15 -12.46
N TYR A 119 15.56 14.84 -13.65
CA TYR A 119 14.72 13.67 -13.88
C TYR A 119 15.45 12.38 -13.54
N LYS A 120 16.72 12.25 -13.95
CA LYS A 120 17.56 11.09 -13.62
C LYS A 120 17.79 10.96 -12.12
N VAL A 121 18.18 12.04 -11.44
CA VAL A 121 18.40 12.03 -9.98
C VAL A 121 17.12 11.64 -9.24
N CYS A 122 15.97 12.21 -9.59
CA CYS A 122 14.69 11.82 -8.99
C CYS A 122 14.37 10.33 -9.23
N GLY A 123 14.65 9.82 -10.44
CA GLY A 123 14.47 8.41 -10.77
C GLY A 123 15.41 7.48 -9.97
N ASP A 124 16.65 7.87 -9.77
CA ASP A 124 17.63 7.09 -9.01
C ASP A 124 17.30 7.08 -7.51
N LEU A 125 16.88 8.22 -6.95
CA LEU A 125 16.38 8.31 -5.58
C LEU A 125 15.11 7.47 -5.38
N SER A 126 14.19 7.52 -6.32
CA SER A 126 12.96 6.70 -6.28
C SER A 126 13.28 5.20 -6.28
N ARG A 127 14.23 4.77 -7.11
CA ARG A 127 14.67 3.37 -7.15
C ARG A 127 15.38 2.93 -5.87
N ALA A 128 16.18 3.80 -5.27
CA ALA A 128 16.88 3.53 -4.02
C ALA A 128 15.96 3.53 -2.79
N ALA A 129 14.88 4.30 -2.80
CA ALA A 129 13.99 4.47 -1.65
C ALA A 129 13.42 3.15 -1.14
N SER A 130 12.88 2.30 -2.03
CA SER A 130 12.25 1.03 -1.64
C SER A 130 13.22 0.03 -0.99
N PRO A 131 14.40 -0.25 -1.57
CA PRO A 131 15.40 -1.10 -0.92
C PRO A 131 15.87 -0.55 0.43
N LEU A 132 16.10 0.76 0.54
CA LEU A 132 16.52 1.39 1.78
C LEU A 132 15.47 1.25 2.89
N VAL A 133 14.20 1.47 2.58
CA VAL A 133 13.12 1.31 3.56
C VAL A 133 13.01 -0.15 4.02
N LEU A 134 13.20 -1.12 3.12
CA LEU A 134 13.22 -2.54 3.49
C LEU A 134 14.40 -2.89 4.43
N VAL A 135 15.58 -2.34 4.17
CA VAL A 135 16.74 -2.53 5.07
C VAL A 135 16.48 -1.91 6.44
N ILE A 136 15.97 -0.68 6.49
CA ILE A 136 15.61 0.00 7.73
C ILE A 136 14.55 -0.80 8.49
N LEU A 137 13.51 -1.28 7.79
CA LEU A 137 12.46 -2.10 8.38
C LEU A 137 13.03 -3.39 8.98
N GLY A 138 13.92 -4.08 8.25
CA GLY A 138 14.61 -5.27 8.73
C GLY A 138 15.48 -5.01 9.96
N ALA A 139 16.22 -3.91 9.96
CA ALA A 139 17.08 -3.51 11.08
C ALA A 139 16.29 -3.14 12.35
N ARG A 140 15.06 -2.64 12.20
CA ARG A 140 14.17 -2.29 13.32
C ARG A 140 13.28 -3.45 13.79
N LEU A 141 13.36 -4.62 13.16
CA LEU A 141 12.56 -5.77 13.50
C LEU A 141 12.93 -6.32 14.86
N ARG A 142 12.00 -6.31 15.81
CA ARG A 142 12.19 -6.77 17.18
C ARG A 142 11.32 -7.99 17.44
N PHE A 143 11.95 -9.17 17.51
CA PHE A 143 11.24 -10.44 17.74
C PHE A 143 10.69 -10.57 19.17
N ASP A 144 11.32 -9.91 20.14
CA ASP A 144 10.84 -9.83 21.53
C ASP A 144 9.49 -9.10 21.65
N ALA A 145 9.25 -8.11 20.78
CA ALA A 145 8.00 -7.36 20.74
C ALA A 145 6.79 -8.17 20.23
N VAL A 146 7.02 -9.25 19.53
CA VAL A 146 5.95 -10.10 18.98
C VAL A 146 5.09 -10.71 20.09
N GLN A 147 5.68 -11.09 21.24
CA GLN A 147 4.96 -11.74 22.32
C GLN A 147 3.75 -10.96 22.85
N GLY A 148 3.86 -9.62 22.94
CA GLY A 148 2.78 -8.74 23.39
C GLY A 148 1.75 -8.37 22.30
N LEU A 149 2.12 -8.48 21.02
CA LEU A 149 1.35 -7.99 19.89
C LEU A 149 0.85 -9.09 18.95
N TRP A 150 1.19 -10.36 19.21
CA TRP A 150 0.95 -11.46 18.26
C TRP A 150 -0.50 -11.59 17.79
N LYS A 151 -1.50 -11.39 18.67
CA LYS A 151 -2.92 -11.44 18.29
C LYS A 151 -3.28 -10.37 17.27
N LYS A 152 -2.75 -9.16 17.44
CA LYS A 152 -3.01 -8.01 16.56
C LYS A 152 -2.24 -8.15 15.25
N ILE A 153 -1.01 -8.64 15.30
CA ILE A 153 -0.21 -8.98 14.11
C ILE A 153 -0.93 -10.04 13.28
N THR A 154 -1.30 -11.16 13.91
CA THR A 154 -2.00 -12.25 13.22
C THR A 154 -3.33 -11.81 12.64
N ALA A 155 -4.12 -11.00 13.37
CA ALA A 155 -5.37 -10.47 12.86
C ALA A 155 -5.15 -9.57 11.62
N ALA A 156 -4.21 -8.63 11.67
CA ALA A 156 -3.91 -7.74 10.55
C ALA A 156 -3.38 -8.51 9.33
N VAL A 157 -2.47 -9.45 9.55
CA VAL A 157 -1.90 -10.30 8.49
C VAL A 157 -2.95 -11.21 7.87
N ALA A 158 -3.80 -11.85 8.69
CA ALA A 158 -4.89 -12.69 8.19
C ALA A 158 -5.92 -11.87 7.40
N MET A 159 -6.30 -10.70 7.89
CA MET A 159 -7.17 -9.78 7.14
C MET A 159 -6.57 -9.45 5.79
N ARG A 160 -5.28 -9.08 5.74
CA ARG A 160 -4.62 -8.65 4.51
C ARG A 160 -4.35 -9.78 3.53
N LEU A 161 -3.88 -10.94 4.01
CA LEU A 161 -3.41 -12.03 3.14
C LEU A 161 -4.47 -13.09 2.83
N VAL A 162 -5.54 -13.15 3.62
CA VAL A 162 -6.59 -14.17 3.44
C VAL A 162 -7.95 -13.55 3.20
N VAL A 163 -8.43 -12.70 4.10
CA VAL A 163 -9.81 -12.19 4.03
C VAL A 163 -9.99 -11.25 2.84
N VAL A 164 -9.14 -10.24 2.69
CA VAL A 164 -9.24 -9.27 1.58
C VAL A 164 -9.06 -9.95 0.22
N PRO A 165 -7.99 -10.75 -0.02
CA PRO A 165 -7.88 -11.48 -1.27
C PRO A 165 -9.05 -12.44 -1.51
N GLY A 166 -9.49 -13.17 -0.48
CA GLY A 166 -10.62 -14.08 -0.58
C GLY A 166 -11.90 -13.39 -1.04
N ILE A 167 -12.24 -12.24 -0.46
CA ILE A 167 -13.39 -11.44 -0.86
C ILE A 167 -13.21 -10.90 -2.28
N VAL A 168 -12.09 -10.24 -2.56
CA VAL A 168 -11.86 -9.58 -3.84
C VAL A 168 -11.80 -10.58 -4.99
N LEU A 169 -11.09 -11.69 -4.83
CA LEU A 169 -11.01 -12.72 -5.87
C LEU A 169 -12.37 -13.43 -6.07
N THR A 170 -13.13 -13.64 -5.00
CA THR A 170 -14.49 -14.18 -5.12
C THR A 170 -15.38 -13.22 -5.90
N LEU A 171 -15.34 -11.92 -5.57
CA LEU A 171 -16.09 -10.91 -6.30
C LEU A 171 -15.63 -10.78 -7.75
N ALA A 172 -14.32 -10.80 -8.02
CA ALA A 172 -13.79 -10.75 -9.37
C ALA A 172 -14.26 -11.92 -10.22
N VAL A 173 -14.31 -13.12 -9.64
CA VAL A 173 -14.84 -14.31 -10.33
C VAL A 173 -16.34 -14.24 -10.54
N LEU A 174 -17.12 -13.80 -9.54
CA LEU A 174 -18.59 -13.69 -9.63
C LEU A 174 -19.04 -12.58 -10.59
N LEU A 175 -18.30 -11.48 -10.61
CA LEU A 175 -18.59 -10.31 -11.42
C LEU A 175 -17.81 -10.30 -12.75
N ARG A 176 -17.15 -11.39 -13.09
CA ARG A 176 -16.32 -11.50 -14.28
C ARG A 176 -17.11 -11.14 -15.54
N ASP A 177 -18.25 -11.80 -15.76
CA ASP A 177 -19.06 -11.60 -16.96
C ASP A 177 -19.69 -10.20 -17.02
N PRO A 178 -20.35 -9.68 -15.96
CA PRO A 178 -20.96 -8.36 -16.00
C PRO A 178 -19.94 -7.21 -16.08
N LEU A 179 -18.70 -7.39 -15.57
CA LEU A 179 -17.64 -6.39 -15.65
C LEU A 179 -16.73 -6.57 -16.86
N GLY A 180 -16.90 -7.64 -17.64
CA GLY A 180 -16.06 -7.96 -18.78
C GLY A 180 -14.61 -8.26 -18.41
N ILE A 181 -14.35 -8.76 -17.19
CA ILE A 181 -12.99 -9.09 -16.75
C ILE A 181 -12.49 -10.29 -17.54
N THR A 182 -11.42 -10.08 -18.29
CA THR A 182 -10.83 -11.13 -19.15
C THR A 182 -9.96 -12.09 -18.33
N ALA A 183 -9.63 -13.24 -18.93
CA ALA A 183 -8.68 -14.18 -18.33
C ALA A 183 -7.28 -13.57 -18.17
N GLU A 184 -6.92 -12.64 -19.04
CA GLU A 184 -5.63 -11.94 -19.07
C GLU A 184 -5.49 -10.89 -17.97
N GLU A 185 -6.61 -10.37 -17.45
CA GLU A 185 -6.65 -9.40 -16.34
C GLU A 185 -6.62 -10.06 -14.97
N MET A 186 -7.04 -11.32 -14.86
CA MET A 186 -7.07 -12.04 -13.57
C MET A 186 -5.70 -12.12 -12.87
N PRO A 187 -4.56 -12.34 -13.57
CA PRO A 187 -3.24 -12.25 -12.97
C PRO A 187 -2.98 -10.91 -12.27
N THR A 188 -3.45 -9.81 -12.85
CA THR A 188 -3.35 -8.47 -12.26
C THR A 188 -4.14 -8.36 -10.96
N VAL A 189 -5.38 -8.87 -10.95
CA VAL A 189 -6.22 -8.85 -9.74
C VAL A 189 -5.54 -9.64 -8.61
N VAL A 190 -5.03 -10.85 -8.93
CA VAL A 190 -4.27 -11.65 -7.96
C VAL A 190 -3.04 -10.88 -7.46
N ALA A 191 -2.23 -10.36 -8.37
CA ALA A 191 -0.98 -9.70 -8.03
C ALA A 191 -1.18 -8.46 -7.14
N ILE A 192 -2.18 -7.65 -7.43
CA ILE A 192 -2.45 -6.42 -6.68
C ILE A 192 -3.07 -6.73 -5.31
N PHE A 193 -4.10 -7.57 -5.28
CA PHE A 193 -4.87 -7.79 -4.05
C PHE A 193 -4.30 -8.86 -3.12
N CYS A 194 -3.51 -9.83 -3.63
CA CYS A 194 -2.78 -10.77 -2.78
C CYS A 194 -1.42 -10.24 -2.30
N SER A 195 -0.97 -9.07 -2.79
CA SER A 195 0.26 -8.42 -2.32
C SER A 195 0.19 -8.11 -0.83
N PRO A 196 1.32 -8.20 -0.09
CA PRO A 196 1.38 -7.91 1.34
C PRO A 196 1.10 -6.44 1.64
N VAL A 197 1.18 -6.08 2.92
CA VAL A 197 1.04 -4.69 3.35
C VAL A 197 2.17 -3.84 2.75
N ALA A 198 1.83 -2.64 2.29
CA ALA A 198 2.80 -1.71 1.74
C ALA A 198 3.85 -1.30 2.78
N VAL A 199 5.12 -1.34 2.40
CA VAL A 199 6.25 -0.93 3.26
C VAL A 199 6.08 0.52 3.73
N THR A 200 5.58 1.38 2.86
CA THR A 200 5.28 2.78 3.16
C THR A 200 4.20 2.96 4.24
N SER A 201 3.43 1.92 4.58
CA SER A 201 2.46 1.98 5.68
C SER A 201 3.13 2.15 7.04
N ALA A 202 4.27 1.49 7.27
CA ALA A 202 5.04 1.65 8.51
C ALA A 202 5.62 3.07 8.61
N VAL A 203 6.10 3.62 7.49
CA VAL A 203 6.62 5.00 7.44
C VAL A 203 5.51 6.01 7.75
N MET A 204 4.33 5.86 7.16
CA MET A 204 3.22 6.77 7.43
C MET A 204 2.74 6.71 8.88
N VAL A 205 2.68 5.50 9.46
CA VAL A 205 2.31 5.35 10.88
C VAL A 205 3.34 6.06 11.78
N GLN A 206 4.62 5.94 11.46
CA GLN A 206 5.69 6.63 12.18
C GLN A 206 5.55 8.16 12.08
N GLU A 207 5.38 8.70 10.88
CA GLU A 207 5.22 10.14 10.61
C GLU A 207 3.97 10.73 11.29
N MET A 208 2.95 9.93 11.49
CA MET A 208 1.68 10.36 12.08
C MET A 208 1.55 9.98 13.57
N GLY A 209 2.63 9.51 14.20
CA GLY A 209 2.68 9.22 15.66
C GLY A 209 1.86 8.01 16.09
N GLY A 210 1.60 7.05 15.18
CA GLY A 210 0.89 5.81 15.49
C GLY A 210 1.77 4.72 16.12
N ASP A 211 1.24 3.50 16.25
CA ASP A 211 1.98 2.33 16.79
C ASP A 211 2.97 1.80 15.73
N GLU A 212 4.16 2.44 15.68
CA GLU A 212 5.24 2.10 14.75
C GLU A 212 5.66 0.63 14.87
N GLN A 213 5.74 0.12 16.09
CA GLN A 213 6.19 -1.24 16.36
C GLN A 213 5.21 -2.26 15.76
N LEU A 214 3.91 -2.09 15.96
CA LEU A 214 2.90 -2.93 15.36
C LEU A 214 2.94 -2.84 13.82
N ALA A 215 3.07 -1.63 13.26
CA ALA A 215 3.10 -1.40 11.82
C ALA A 215 4.29 -2.12 11.16
N GLN A 216 5.49 -2.03 11.75
CA GLN A 216 6.69 -2.71 11.26
C GLN A 216 6.53 -4.23 11.29
N GLN A 217 6.01 -4.79 12.39
CA GLN A 217 5.76 -6.23 12.51
C GLN A 217 4.73 -6.71 11.47
N VAL A 218 3.63 -5.98 11.28
CA VAL A 218 2.60 -6.34 10.30
C VAL A 218 3.16 -6.33 8.88
N VAL A 219 3.96 -5.34 8.50
CA VAL A 219 4.62 -5.29 7.19
C VAL A 219 5.57 -6.47 7.01
N ALA A 220 6.41 -6.76 7.99
CA ALA A 220 7.40 -7.83 7.91
C ALA A 220 6.74 -9.21 7.80
N TRP A 221 5.81 -9.53 8.71
CA TRP A 221 5.12 -10.82 8.70
C TRP A 221 4.21 -11.00 7.48
N SER A 222 3.51 -9.94 7.04
CA SER A 222 2.72 -10.03 5.83
C SER A 222 3.61 -10.27 4.60
N SER A 223 4.77 -9.63 4.51
CA SER A 223 5.71 -9.86 3.41
C SER A 223 6.26 -11.28 3.40
N ALA A 224 6.65 -11.82 4.55
CA ALA A 224 7.17 -13.18 4.65
C ALA A 224 6.11 -14.24 4.29
N LEU A 225 4.87 -14.06 4.77
CA LEU A 225 3.79 -15.03 4.55
C LEU A 225 3.10 -14.88 3.19
N SER A 226 3.25 -13.73 2.53
CA SER A 226 2.58 -13.44 1.25
C SER A 226 2.95 -14.43 0.15
N MET A 227 4.18 -14.93 0.11
CA MET A 227 4.60 -15.90 -0.88
C MET A 227 3.72 -17.16 -0.88
N VAL A 228 3.42 -17.67 0.32
CA VAL A 228 2.57 -18.87 0.48
C VAL A 228 1.13 -18.57 0.07
N THR A 229 0.57 -17.45 0.53
CA THR A 229 -0.82 -17.10 0.24
C THR A 229 -1.03 -16.77 -1.23
N ILE A 230 -0.10 -16.04 -1.87
CA ILE A 230 -0.12 -15.78 -3.32
C ILE A 230 -0.11 -17.08 -4.11
N PHE A 231 0.80 -18.00 -3.77
CA PHE A 231 0.86 -19.30 -4.43
C PHE A 231 -0.45 -20.07 -4.28
N CYS A 232 -1.03 -20.13 -3.09
CA CYS A 232 -2.28 -20.82 -2.83
C CYS A 232 -3.44 -20.23 -3.66
N PHE A 233 -3.59 -18.90 -3.71
CA PHE A 233 -4.63 -18.24 -4.50
C PHE A 233 -4.42 -18.44 -6.00
N ALA A 234 -3.21 -18.24 -6.50
CA ALA A 234 -2.87 -18.42 -7.91
C ALA A 234 -3.10 -19.88 -8.36
N ALA A 235 -2.62 -20.86 -7.58
CA ALA A 235 -2.83 -22.27 -7.87
C ALA A 235 -4.31 -22.67 -7.80
N GLY A 236 -5.05 -22.16 -6.83
CA GLY A 236 -6.48 -22.40 -6.67
C GLY A 236 -7.30 -21.91 -7.88
N LEU A 237 -7.04 -20.70 -8.36
CA LEU A 237 -7.70 -20.11 -9.53
C LEU A 237 -7.35 -20.86 -10.82
N ARG A 238 -6.07 -21.19 -11.03
CA ARG A 238 -5.65 -22.00 -12.18
C ARG A 238 -6.33 -23.37 -12.21
N ARG A 239 -6.39 -24.06 -11.05
CA ARG A 239 -7.05 -25.37 -10.96
C ARG A 239 -8.55 -25.30 -11.25
N SER A 240 -9.21 -24.22 -10.87
CA SER A 240 -10.64 -24.02 -11.11
C SER A 240 -11.00 -23.57 -12.54
N ARG A 241 -10.03 -23.49 -13.47
CA ARG A 241 -10.16 -22.94 -14.83
C ARG A 241 -10.78 -21.53 -14.87
N ARG A 242 -10.59 -20.75 -13.80
CA ARG A 242 -11.10 -19.39 -13.67
C ARG A 242 -10.03 -18.31 -13.88
N TRP A 243 -8.91 -18.76 -14.40
CA TRP A 243 -7.75 -17.95 -14.77
C TRP A 243 -7.69 -17.79 -16.27
#